data_7b1f37fd1eed6c2dec601cc8ec4e81be
#
_entry.id   7b1f37fd1eed6c2dec601cc8ec4e81be
#
_cell.length_a   1.000
_cell.length_b   1.000
_cell.length_c   1.000
_cell.angle_alpha   90.00
_cell.angle_beta   90.00
_cell.angle_gamma   90.00
#
_symmetry.space_group_name_H-M   'P 1'
#
loop_
_entity.id
_entity.type
_entity.pdbx_description
1 polymer ?
#
loop_
_entity_poly.entity_id
_entity_poly.type
_entity_poly.pdbx_seq_one_letter_code
_entity_poly.pdbx_strand_id
1 'polypeptide(L)'
;MYMVGTFLIMMFAKVIAGIVADKLGRRAVFAFGTIGTALFIPVIVYLNTPTNILWMMLFFGFLYGIPYAINATYMTESFPTSIRGSAVGGAYNIGKVLSIFSPLTIGYLSQNGSIGLGLLVMAAAYFICGVIPLLFIKDRLFNPQKAE
;
A
#
# COMPACT_ATOMS: atom_id res chain seq x y z
N MET A 1 11.54 -19.28 3.03
CA MET A 1 10.79 -19.77 1.86
C MET A 1 9.46 -19.02 1.64
N TYR A 2 8.69 -18.69 2.67
CA TYR A 2 7.40 -17.95 2.57
C TYR A 2 7.52 -16.56 1.93
N MET A 3 8.57 -15.81 2.26
CA MET A 3 8.79 -14.46 1.70
C MET A 3 8.99 -14.46 0.18
N VAL A 4 9.67 -15.46 -0.38
CA VAL A 4 9.88 -15.55 -1.84
C VAL A 4 8.53 -15.69 -2.56
N GLY A 5 7.65 -16.57 -2.05
CA GLY A 5 6.30 -16.72 -2.60
C GLY A 5 5.50 -15.42 -2.52
N THR A 6 5.57 -14.70 -1.39
CA THR A 6 4.92 -13.39 -1.21
C THR A 6 5.39 -12.36 -2.24
N PHE A 7 6.70 -12.30 -2.51
CA PHE A 7 7.23 -11.37 -3.52
C PHE A 7 6.83 -11.76 -4.94
N LEU A 8 6.79 -13.06 -5.26
CA LEU A 8 6.34 -13.52 -6.57
C LEU A 8 4.88 -13.14 -6.82
N ILE A 9 3.98 -13.44 -5.89
CA ILE A 9 2.57 -13.08 -6.05
C ILE A 9 2.37 -11.56 -6.11
N MET A 10 3.17 -10.80 -5.36
CA MET A 10 3.18 -9.35 -5.40
C MET A 10 3.55 -8.81 -6.80
N MET A 11 4.45 -9.47 -7.54
CA MET A 11 4.77 -9.08 -8.93
C MET A 11 3.55 -9.22 -9.84
N PHE A 12 2.83 -10.34 -9.76
CA PHE A 12 1.60 -10.55 -10.52
C PHE A 12 0.52 -9.53 -10.11
N ALA A 13 0.35 -9.30 -8.81
CA ALA A 13 -0.59 -8.31 -8.30
C ALA A 13 -0.34 -6.91 -8.87
N LYS A 14 0.93 -6.51 -9.01
CA LYS A 14 1.30 -5.20 -9.58
C LYS A 14 0.86 -5.06 -11.03
N VAL A 15 1.02 -6.09 -11.84
CA VAL A 15 0.60 -6.06 -13.26
C VAL A 15 -0.93 -5.94 -13.34
N ILE A 16 -1.64 -6.77 -12.59
CA ILE A 16 -3.11 -6.75 -12.55
C ILE A 16 -3.61 -5.39 -12.05
N ALA A 17 -3.02 -4.88 -10.97
CA ALA A 17 -3.39 -3.60 -10.38
C ALA A 17 -3.22 -2.43 -11.36
N GLY A 18 -2.15 -2.42 -12.17
CA GLY A 18 -1.95 -1.41 -13.21
C GLY A 18 -3.10 -1.42 -14.23
N ILE A 19 -3.41 -2.59 -14.78
CA ILE A 19 -4.49 -2.76 -15.78
C ILE A 19 -5.86 -2.37 -15.21
N VAL A 20 -6.14 -2.77 -13.96
CA VAL A 20 -7.41 -2.46 -13.30
C VAL A 20 -7.51 -0.97 -12.96
N ALA A 21 -6.40 -0.35 -12.55
CA ALA A 21 -6.36 1.06 -12.22
C ALA A 21 -6.58 1.97 -13.45
N ASP A 22 -6.17 1.54 -14.62
CA ASP A 22 -6.43 2.28 -15.87
C ASP A 22 -7.94 2.28 -16.23
N LYS A 23 -8.70 1.25 -15.80
CA LYS A 23 -10.14 1.12 -16.08
C LYS A 23 -11.03 1.70 -14.98
N LEU A 24 -10.71 1.43 -13.71
CA LEU A 24 -11.55 1.81 -12.57
C LEU A 24 -11.13 3.12 -11.90
N GLY A 25 -9.99 3.68 -12.31
CA GLY A 25 -9.40 4.84 -11.66
C GLY A 25 -8.37 4.47 -10.59
N ARG A 26 -7.32 5.28 -10.51
CA ARG A 26 -6.17 5.04 -9.61
C ARG A 26 -6.56 5.09 -8.14
N ARG A 27 -7.43 6.03 -7.80
CA ARG A 27 -7.91 6.28 -6.44
C ARG A 27 -8.64 5.08 -5.86
N ALA A 28 -9.61 4.51 -6.61
CA ALA A 28 -10.41 3.38 -6.15
C ALA A 28 -9.55 2.14 -5.92
N VAL A 29 -8.63 1.84 -6.85
CA VAL A 29 -7.77 0.66 -6.76
C VAL A 29 -6.71 0.82 -5.67
N PHE A 30 -6.17 2.03 -5.49
CA PHE A 30 -5.25 2.32 -4.38
C PHE A 30 -5.93 2.12 -3.02
N ALA A 31 -7.13 2.69 -2.85
CA ALA A 31 -7.90 2.54 -1.62
C ALA A 31 -8.29 1.09 -1.34
N PHE A 32 -8.72 0.35 -2.37
CA PHE A 32 -9.01 -1.07 -2.25
C PHE A 32 -7.80 -1.87 -1.74
N GLY A 33 -6.64 -1.65 -2.32
CA GLY A 33 -5.41 -2.34 -1.91
C GLY A 33 -4.95 -1.97 -0.49
N THR A 34 -5.00 -0.69 -0.13
CA THR A 34 -4.58 -0.22 1.21
C THR A 34 -5.56 -0.66 2.30
N ILE A 35 -6.86 -0.44 2.10
CA ILE A 35 -7.89 -0.84 3.06
C ILE A 35 -7.96 -2.37 3.16
N GLY A 36 -7.90 -3.09 2.03
CA GLY A 36 -7.86 -4.54 2.02
C GLY A 36 -6.66 -5.10 2.79
N THR A 37 -5.47 -4.53 2.59
CA THR A 37 -4.27 -4.89 3.36
C THR A 37 -4.46 -4.60 4.85
N ALA A 38 -4.97 -3.42 5.20
CA ALA A 38 -5.20 -3.03 6.59
C ALA A 38 -6.17 -3.97 7.32
N LEU A 39 -7.26 -4.35 6.67
CA LEU A 39 -8.23 -5.29 7.24
C LEU A 39 -7.71 -6.74 7.30
N PHE A 40 -6.77 -7.10 6.42
CA PHE A 40 -6.22 -8.44 6.41
C PHE A 40 -5.10 -8.66 7.45
N ILE A 41 -4.40 -7.61 7.89
CA ILE A 41 -3.36 -7.72 8.93
C ILE A 41 -3.92 -8.30 10.24
N PRO A 42 -5.06 -7.84 10.80
CA PRO A 42 -5.66 -8.48 11.98
C PRO A 42 -5.97 -9.96 11.77
N VAL A 43 -6.40 -10.36 10.58
CA VAL A 43 -6.67 -11.77 10.25
C VAL A 43 -5.39 -12.59 10.38
N ILE A 44 -4.27 -12.08 9.87
CA ILE A 44 -2.97 -12.74 10.04
C ILE A 44 -2.59 -12.81 11.52
N VAL A 45 -2.76 -11.73 12.26
CA VAL A 45 -2.34 -11.67 13.68
C VAL A 45 -3.10 -12.68 14.55
N TYR A 46 -4.40 -12.84 14.32
CA TYR A 46 -5.25 -13.66 15.19
C TYR A 46 -5.50 -15.09 14.68
N LEU A 47 -5.46 -15.31 13.37
CA LEU A 47 -5.86 -16.58 12.75
C LEU A 47 -4.70 -17.35 12.11
N ASN A 48 -3.44 -16.88 12.28
CA ASN A 48 -2.33 -17.62 11.70
C ASN A 48 -2.11 -18.95 12.41
N THR A 49 -1.86 -19.99 11.62
CA THR A 49 -1.45 -21.32 12.06
C THR A 49 -0.30 -21.81 11.20
N PRO A 50 0.54 -22.74 11.67
CA PRO A 50 1.65 -23.28 10.88
C PRO A 50 1.23 -23.84 9.51
N THR A 51 -0.04 -24.27 9.40
CA THR A 51 -0.58 -24.87 8.16
C THR A 51 -1.14 -23.83 7.19
N ASN A 52 -1.66 -22.69 7.66
CA ASN A 52 -2.30 -21.69 6.80
C ASN A 52 -1.42 -20.45 6.53
N ILE A 53 -0.32 -20.27 7.28
CA ILE A 53 0.52 -19.07 7.16
C ILE A 53 1.03 -18.80 5.75
N LEU A 54 1.32 -19.85 4.97
CA LEU A 54 1.74 -19.72 3.59
C LEU A 54 0.68 -19.03 2.74
N TRP A 55 -0.55 -19.53 2.81
CA TRP A 55 -1.67 -18.99 2.03
C TRP A 55 -2.01 -17.56 2.46
N MET A 56 -1.97 -17.29 3.76
CA MET A 56 -2.16 -15.94 4.28
C MET A 56 -1.08 -14.98 3.78
N MET A 57 0.19 -15.39 3.76
CA MET A 57 1.28 -14.57 3.24
C MET A 57 1.17 -14.33 1.74
N LEU A 58 0.72 -15.30 0.96
CA LEU A 58 0.47 -15.13 -0.48
C LEU A 58 -0.66 -14.11 -0.71
N PHE A 59 -1.77 -14.24 0.02
CA PHE A 59 -2.89 -13.32 -0.11
C PHE A 59 -2.54 -11.90 0.37
N PHE A 60 -1.78 -11.80 1.47
CA PHE A 60 -1.22 -10.52 1.92
C PHE A 60 -0.33 -9.88 0.85
N GLY A 61 0.57 -10.66 0.23
CA GLY A 61 1.43 -10.17 -0.84
C GLY A 61 0.65 -9.66 -2.04
N PHE A 62 -0.45 -10.32 -2.38
CA PHE A 62 -1.35 -9.86 -3.43
C PHE A 62 -1.98 -8.50 -3.10
N LEU A 63 -2.61 -8.36 -1.94
CA LEU A 63 -3.24 -7.10 -1.51
C LEU A 63 -2.22 -5.97 -1.36
N TYR A 64 -1.09 -6.26 -0.73
CA TYR A 64 -0.01 -5.29 -0.50
C TYR A 64 0.65 -4.82 -1.81
N GLY A 65 0.70 -5.69 -2.82
CA GLY A 65 1.25 -5.37 -4.13
C GLY A 65 0.46 -4.30 -4.88
N ILE A 66 -0.86 -4.23 -4.68
CA ILE A 66 -1.76 -3.32 -5.38
C ILE A 66 -1.40 -1.84 -5.14
N PRO A 67 -1.39 -1.32 -3.92
CA PRO A 67 -1.07 0.09 -3.68
C PRO A 67 0.39 0.42 -4.03
N TYR A 68 1.28 -0.53 -3.88
CA TYR A 68 2.69 -0.36 -4.23
C TYR A 68 2.91 -0.15 -5.73
N ALA A 69 2.09 -0.81 -6.57
CA ALA A 69 2.14 -0.62 -8.02
C ALA A 69 1.67 0.77 -8.44
N ILE A 70 0.62 1.25 -7.81
CA ILE A 70 -0.10 2.46 -8.24
C ILE A 70 0.52 3.72 -7.64
N ASN A 71 1.21 3.60 -6.51
CA ASN A 71 1.71 4.75 -5.74
C ASN A 71 2.56 5.70 -6.60
N ALA A 72 3.52 5.20 -7.35
CA ALA A 72 4.40 6.03 -8.19
C ALA A 72 3.60 6.76 -9.28
N THR A 73 2.74 6.05 -9.99
CA THR A 73 1.90 6.61 -11.06
C THR A 73 0.92 7.64 -10.50
N TYR A 74 0.27 7.32 -9.39
CA TYR A 74 -0.68 8.20 -8.72
C TYR A 74 -0.02 9.51 -8.25
N MET A 75 1.19 9.41 -7.68
CA MET A 75 1.98 10.59 -7.30
C MET A 75 2.37 11.43 -8.53
N THR A 76 2.84 10.80 -9.61
CA THR A 76 3.25 11.54 -10.82
C THR A 76 2.08 12.24 -11.51
N GLU A 77 0.90 11.65 -11.49
CA GLU A 77 -0.32 12.24 -12.05
C GLU A 77 -0.93 13.35 -11.17
N SER A 78 -0.57 13.38 -9.88
CA SER A 78 -1.09 14.39 -8.93
C SER A 78 -0.41 15.75 -9.06
N PHE A 79 0.76 15.83 -9.69
CA PHE A 79 1.53 17.06 -9.81
C PHE A 79 1.64 17.55 -11.26
N PRO A 80 1.58 18.90 -11.49
CA PRO A 80 1.79 19.48 -12.81
C PRO A 80 3.21 19.20 -13.33
N THR A 81 3.35 19.12 -14.64
CA THR A 81 4.58 18.70 -15.33
C THR A 81 5.80 19.52 -14.93
N SER A 82 5.62 20.82 -14.70
CA SER A 82 6.70 21.76 -14.37
C SER A 82 7.43 21.46 -13.04
N ILE A 83 6.73 20.90 -12.06
CA ILE A 83 7.30 20.62 -10.71
C ILE A 83 7.26 19.13 -10.36
N ARG A 84 6.77 18.28 -11.27
CA ARG A 84 6.51 16.85 -11.03
C ARG A 84 7.73 16.11 -10.45
N GLY A 85 8.91 16.29 -11.05
CA GLY A 85 10.11 15.63 -10.61
C GLY A 85 10.49 15.97 -9.17
N SER A 86 10.53 17.26 -8.84
CA SER A 86 10.89 17.73 -7.49
C SER A 86 9.82 17.38 -6.46
N ALA A 87 8.53 17.52 -6.81
CA ALA A 87 7.42 17.22 -5.90
C ALA A 87 7.34 15.72 -5.58
N VAL A 88 7.43 14.85 -6.58
CA VAL A 88 7.41 13.40 -6.38
C VAL A 88 8.65 12.93 -5.62
N GLY A 89 9.84 13.44 -6.00
CA GLY A 89 11.09 13.11 -5.30
C GLY A 89 11.08 13.57 -3.84
N GLY A 90 10.61 14.79 -3.58
CA GLY A 90 10.46 15.33 -2.22
C GLY A 90 9.49 14.52 -1.38
N ALA A 91 8.28 14.27 -1.88
CA ALA A 91 7.27 13.48 -1.18
C ALA A 91 7.75 12.04 -0.88
N TYR A 92 8.43 11.41 -1.84
CA TYR A 92 8.97 10.06 -1.67
C TYR A 92 10.08 10.01 -0.61
N ASN A 93 10.99 11.00 -0.59
CA ASN A 93 12.06 11.07 0.39
C ASN A 93 11.53 11.38 1.80
N ILE A 94 10.56 12.29 1.94
CA ILE A 94 9.88 12.55 3.21
C ILE A 94 9.23 11.27 3.72
N GLY A 95 8.50 10.55 2.87
CA GLY A 95 7.90 9.26 3.21
C GLY A 95 8.93 8.23 3.69
N LYS A 96 10.10 8.15 3.05
CA LYS A 96 11.19 7.27 3.47
C LYS A 96 11.78 7.65 4.83
N VAL A 97 11.99 8.93 5.09
CA VAL A 97 12.46 9.40 6.40
C VAL A 97 11.45 9.03 7.48
N LEU A 98 10.16 9.27 7.24
CA LEU A 98 9.10 8.91 8.18
C LEU A 98 8.97 7.40 8.39
N SER A 99 9.35 6.58 7.41
CA SER A 99 9.29 5.13 7.52
C SER A 99 10.24 4.54 8.59
N ILE A 100 11.24 5.31 9.04
CA ILE A 100 12.15 4.92 10.14
C ILE A 100 11.36 4.72 11.44
N PHE A 101 10.28 5.48 11.64
CA PHE A 101 9.44 5.35 12.84
C PHE A 101 8.67 4.03 12.90
N SER A 102 8.43 3.38 11.75
CA SER A 102 7.68 2.12 11.69
C SER A 102 8.35 0.98 12.48
N PRO A 103 9.62 0.59 12.22
CA PRO A 103 10.27 -0.46 13.00
C PRO A 103 10.51 -0.05 14.46
N LEU A 104 10.74 1.25 14.74
CA LEU A 104 10.87 1.74 16.11
C LEU A 104 9.58 1.56 16.91
N THR A 105 8.44 1.91 16.32
CA THR A 105 7.12 1.74 16.93
C THR A 105 6.82 0.27 17.19
N ILE A 106 7.05 -0.60 16.19
CA ILE A 106 6.85 -2.05 16.34
C ILE A 106 7.77 -2.61 17.40
N GLY A 107 9.05 -2.23 17.41
CA GLY A 107 10.03 -2.66 18.41
C GLY A 107 9.64 -2.27 19.83
N TYR A 108 9.24 -1.02 20.04
CA TYR A 108 8.78 -0.53 21.33
C TYR A 108 7.52 -1.26 21.84
N LEU A 109 6.53 -1.42 20.97
CA LEU A 109 5.29 -2.12 21.31
C LEU A 109 5.52 -3.62 21.57
N SER A 110 6.47 -4.24 20.89
CA SER A 110 6.79 -5.65 21.11
C SER A 110 7.52 -5.91 22.42
N GLN A 111 8.29 -4.94 22.94
CA GLN A 111 8.93 -5.05 24.27
C GLN A 111 7.92 -4.94 25.42
N ASN A 112 6.88 -4.11 25.25
CA ASN A 112 5.87 -3.84 26.28
C ASN A 112 4.56 -4.63 26.07
N GLY A 113 4.50 -5.51 25.07
CA GLY A 113 3.28 -6.26 24.73
C GLY A 113 3.60 -7.41 23.78
N SER A 114 2.86 -7.48 22.69
CA SER A 114 3.07 -8.48 21.63
C SER A 114 3.41 -7.81 20.30
N ILE A 115 4.16 -8.52 19.46
CA ILE A 115 4.41 -8.11 18.07
C ILE A 115 3.10 -7.87 17.33
N GLY A 116 2.04 -8.60 17.69
CA GLY A 116 0.69 -8.41 17.15
C GLY A 116 0.14 -7.01 17.36
N LEU A 117 0.38 -6.38 18.51
CA LEU A 117 -0.03 -4.99 18.77
C LEU A 117 0.68 -4.01 17.82
N GLY A 118 1.96 -4.19 17.58
CA GLY A 118 2.71 -3.38 16.63
C GLY A 118 2.14 -3.49 15.20
N LEU A 119 1.79 -4.69 14.78
CA LEU A 119 1.17 -4.94 13.48
C LEU A 119 -0.23 -4.31 13.37
N LEU A 120 -1.03 -4.34 14.44
CA LEU A 120 -2.35 -3.70 14.47
C LEU A 120 -2.27 -2.16 14.34
N VAL A 121 -1.29 -1.54 14.99
CA VAL A 121 -1.03 -0.10 14.84
C VAL A 121 -0.65 0.24 13.40
N MET A 122 0.18 -0.60 12.78
CA MET A 122 0.50 -0.45 11.35
C MET A 122 -0.72 -0.65 10.45
N ALA A 123 -1.61 -1.59 10.78
CA ALA A 123 -2.86 -1.78 10.07
C ALA A 123 -3.76 -0.54 10.13
N ALA A 124 -3.87 0.08 11.30
CA ALA A 124 -4.62 1.32 11.47
C ALA A 124 -4.02 2.47 10.64
N ALA A 125 -2.70 2.63 10.64
CA ALA A 125 -2.02 3.62 9.81
C ALA A 125 -2.27 3.37 8.31
N TYR A 126 -2.22 2.11 7.87
CA TYR A 126 -2.49 1.72 6.49
C TYR A 126 -3.95 1.99 6.09
N PHE A 127 -4.89 1.76 7.00
CA PHE A 127 -6.30 2.10 6.81
C PHE A 127 -6.51 3.60 6.58
N ILE A 128 -5.90 4.44 7.43
CA ILE A 128 -5.95 5.90 7.29
C ILE A 128 -5.36 6.33 5.94
N CYS A 129 -4.22 5.76 5.55
CA CYS A 129 -3.61 6.01 4.24
C CYS A 129 -4.51 5.65 3.05
N GLY A 130 -5.40 4.67 3.20
CA GLY A 130 -6.37 4.31 2.18
C GLY A 130 -7.58 5.25 2.14
N VAL A 131 -8.03 5.71 3.29
CA VAL A 131 -9.21 6.58 3.42
C VAL A 131 -8.92 8.02 2.97
N ILE A 132 -7.74 8.57 3.30
CA ILE A 132 -7.37 9.94 2.96
C ILE A 132 -7.53 10.24 1.45
N PRO A 133 -6.99 9.44 0.52
CA PRO A 133 -7.19 9.69 -0.91
C PRO A 133 -8.65 9.61 -1.35
N LEU A 134 -9.44 8.73 -0.73
CA LEU A 134 -10.87 8.63 -1.03
C LEU A 134 -11.65 9.90 -0.68
N LEU A 135 -11.24 10.60 0.37
CA LEU A 135 -11.96 11.79 0.84
C LEU A 135 -11.46 13.08 0.17
N PHE A 136 -10.15 13.20 -0.02
CA PHE A 136 -9.53 14.49 -0.34
C PHE A 136 -9.02 14.61 -1.77
N ILE A 137 -8.79 13.50 -2.50
CA ILE A 137 -8.20 13.57 -3.83
C ILE A 137 -9.25 13.22 -4.89
N LYS A 138 -9.39 14.09 -5.89
CA LYS A 138 -10.26 13.84 -7.06
C LYS A 138 -9.52 12.93 -8.06
N ASP A 139 -10.18 11.88 -8.54
CA ASP A 139 -9.68 11.08 -9.65
C ASP A 139 -9.56 11.95 -10.91
N ARG A 140 -8.37 12.06 -11.42
CA ARG A 140 -8.13 12.55 -12.77
C ARG A 140 -7.84 11.33 -13.62
N LEU A 141 -8.87 10.76 -14.21
CA LEU A 141 -8.69 9.77 -15.28
C LEU A 141 -7.86 10.45 -16.38
N PHE A 142 -6.73 9.86 -16.70
CA PHE A 142 -5.88 10.35 -17.77
C PHE A 142 -6.71 10.36 -19.07
N ASN A 143 -7.01 11.55 -19.57
CA ASN A 143 -7.66 11.72 -20.86
C ASN A 143 -6.58 12.18 -21.85
N PRO A 144 -6.13 11.30 -22.75
CA PRO A 144 -5.08 11.64 -23.70
C PRO A 144 -5.47 12.78 -24.65
N GLN A 145 -6.78 13.04 -24.82
CA GLN A 145 -7.29 14.13 -25.67
C GLN A 145 -7.22 15.52 -25.01
N LYS A 146 -6.88 15.63 -23.74
CA LYS A 146 -6.70 16.91 -23.01
C LYS A 146 -5.25 17.21 -22.68
N ALA A 147 -4.31 16.48 -23.25
CA ALA A 147 -2.87 16.64 -23.03
C ALA A 147 -2.19 17.52 -24.10
N GLU A 148 -2.96 18.22 -24.98
CA GLU A 148 -2.48 19.25 -25.90
C GLU A 148 -2.59 20.64 -25.28
#